data_aafbeefc496e2e73d2d53e7fa49d7bd2
#
_entry.id   aafbeefc496e2e73d2d53e7fa49d7bd2
#
_cell.length_a   1.000
_cell.length_b   1.000
_cell.length_c   1.000
_cell.angle_alpha   90.00
_cell.angle_beta   90.00
_cell.angle_gamma   90.00
#
_symmetry.space_group_name_H-M   'P 1'
#
loop_
_entity.id
_entity.type
_entity.pdbx_description
1 polymer ?
#
loop_
_entity_poly.entity_id
_entity_poly.type
_entity_poly.pdbx_seq_one_letter_code
_entity_poly.pdbx_strand_id
1 'polypeptide(L)'
;MNEIKYNFYHWGPFLFHSTMNKELSELMIEEGRKVRGKSDELYTHKLAGHLSEQYKLSSDKLMPKLAVFLEGYCIGYNKWRGGGGMKPQAKLLSLWINYMKAGDFNPPHSHGGDLSFVAFPDVPKELAEECTAFKGTMRGPGGLSWTYGEGDHTCISVVHQLPKTGDLYIFPASLKHYVFPFKSPVTRVSVSGNIMFDQDSRIDYFTKKEKA
;
A
#
# COMPACT_ATOMS: atom_id res chain seq x y z
N MET A 1 -30.63 10.71 -31.28
CA MET A 1 -30.70 10.14 -29.93
C MET A 1 -30.75 11.31 -28.97
N ASN A 2 -31.73 11.31 -28.07
CA ASN A 2 -31.79 12.38 -27.05
C ASN A 2 -30.63 12.19 -26.07
N GLU A 3 -29.83 13.22 -25.86
CA GLU A 3 -28.72 13.22 -24.91
C GLU A 3 -29.30 13.19 -23.48
N ILE A 4 -28.98 12.14 -22.73
CA ILE A 4 -29.43 11.98 -21.35
C ILE A 4 -28.41 12.68 -20.44
N LYS A 5 -28.86 13.66 -19.64
CA LYS A 5 -28.03 14.26 -18.60
C LYS A 5 -28.00 13.32 -17.40
N TYR A 6 -26.81 13.00 -16.89
CA TYR A 6 -26.64 12.15 -15.71
C TYR A 6 -25.49 12.64 -14.84
N ASN A 7 -25.52 12.25 -13.56
CA ASN A 7 -24.42 12.40 -12.61
C ASN A 7 -24.06 11.02 -12.04
N PHE A 8 -22.81 10.85 -11.68
CA PHE A 8 -22.35 9.68 -10.93
C PHE A 8 -21.52 10.12 -9.74
N TYR A 9 -21.49 9.28 -8.71
CA TYR A 9 -20.77 9.58 -7.47
C TYR A 9 -19.72 8.50 -7.24
N HIS A 10 -18.48 8.93 -6.95
CA HIS A 10 -17.44 8.05 -6.45
C HIS A 10 -17.51 8.03 -4.93
N TRP A 11 -17.48 6.85 -4.37
CA TRP A 11 -17.45 6.63 -2.93
C TRP A 11 -16.59 5.43 -2.59
N GLY A 12 -16.07 5.36 -1.35
CA GLY A 12 -15.22 4.28 -0.90
C GLY A 12 -13.82 4.77 -0.47
N PRO A 13 -12.87 3.86 -0.26
CA PRO A 13 -11.53 4.25 0.14
C PRO A 13 -10.76 4.90 -1.00
N PHE A 14 -9.92 5.89 -0.64
CA PHE A 14 -8.99 6.50 -1.58
C PHE A 14 -7.70 5.68 -1.60
N LEU A 15 -7.42 5.06 -2.73
CA LEU A 15 -6.19 4.33 -2.98
C LEU A 15 -5.27 5.19 -3.87
N PHE A 16 -4.13 5.60 -3.33
CA PHE A 16 -3.13 6.38 -4.04
C PHE A 16 -2.04 5.47 -4.59
N HIS A 17 -1.65 5.69 -5.85
CA HIS A 17 -0.54 5.01 -6.49
C HIS A 17 0.44 6.03 -7.05
N SER A 18 1.73 5.77 -6.87
CA SER A 18 2.82 6.55 -7.44
C SER A 18 4.00 5.66 -7.76
N THR A 19 5.00 6.20 -8.45
CA THR A 19 6.22 5.49 -8.79
C THR A 19 7.42 6.17 -8.14
N MET A 20 8.22 5.40 -7.43
CA MET A 20 9.50 5.84 -6.85
C MET A 20 10.56 5.94 -7.94
N ASN A 21 11.51 6.85 -7.74
CA ASN A 21 12.73 6.86 -8.53
C ASN A 21 13.66 5.70 -8.14
N LYS A 22 14.63 5.42 -8.99
CA LYS A 22 15.60 4.33 -8.79
C LYS A 22 16.43 4.50 -7.52
N GLU A 23 16.82 5.72 -7.18
CA GLU A 23 17.63 6.02 -5.99
C GLU A 23 16.91 5.64 -4.69
N LEU A 24 15.59 5.90 -4.60
CA LEU A 24 14.82 5.53 -3.42
C LEU A 24 14.68 4.01 -3.31
N SER A 25 14.46 3.32 -4.42
CA SER A 25 14.40 1.86 -4.46
C SER A 25 15.72 1.23 -4.01
N GLU A 26 16.85 1.72 -4.52
CA GLU A 26 18.19 1.27 -4.14
C GLU A 26 18.49 1.53 -2.67
N LEU A 27 18.10 2.70 -2.14
CA LEU A 27 18.24 3.03 -0.73
C LEU A 27 17.44 2.07 0.17
N MET A 28 16.21 1.74 -0.20
CA MET A 28 15.39 0.77 0.54
C MET A 28 16.05 -0.61 0.57
N ILE A 29 16.60 -1.06 -0.55
CA ILE A 29 17.32 -2.34 -0.64
C ILE A 29 18.58 -2.30 0.23
N GLU A 30 19.34 -1.20 0.20
CA GLU A 30 20.55 -1.04 1.01
C GLU A 30 20.24 -1.09 2.52
N GLU A 31 19.26 -0.31 2.98
CA GLU A 31 18.86 -0.31 4.40
C GLU A 31 18.31 -1.68 4.81
N GLY A 32 17.59 -2.37 3.92
CA GLY A 32 17.11 -3.73 4.15
C GLY A 32 18.25 -4.76 4.30
N ARG A 33 19.30 -4.66 3.49
CA ARG A 33 20.48 -5.55 3.62
C ARG A 33 21.18 -5.41 4.96
N LYS A 34 21.16 -4.22 5.58
CA LYS A 34 21.80 -3.97 6.88
C LYS A 34 21.10 -4.70 8.03
N VAL A 35 19.80 -4.98 7.90
CA VAL A 35 18.99 -5.63 8.95
C VAL A 35 18.69 -7.10 8.64
N ARG A 36 18.79 -7.51 7.39
CA ARG A 36 18.49 -8.88 6.98
C ARG A 36 19.37 -9.90 7.69
N GLY A 37 18.74 -10.90 8.30
CA GLY A 37 19.41 -11.95 9.08
C GLY A 37 19.73 -11.56 10.53
N LYS A 38 19.44 -10.34 10.97
CA LYS A 38 19.60 -9.93 12.37
C LYS A 38 18.38 -10.32 13.19
N SER A 39 18.57 -11.13 14.22
CA SER A 39 17.48 -11.63 15.07
C SER A 39 16.78 -10.55 15.88
N ASP A 40 17.52 -9.53 16.31
CA ASP A 40 17.02 -8.38 17.05
C ASP A 40 16.16 -7.43 16.22
N GLU A 41 16.31 -7.45 14.89
CA GLU A 41 15.48 -6.70 13.94
C GLU A 41 14.35 -7.53 13.34
N LEU A 42 14.25 -8.82 13.66
CA LEU A 42 13.18 -9.69 13.15
C LEU A 42 11.81 -9.21 13.64
N TYR A 43 10.92 -8.92 12.70
CA TYR A 43 9.63 -8.28 12.97
C TYR A 43 8.42 -9.18 12.67
N THR A 44 8.65 -10.37 12.15
CA THR A 44 7.61 -11.33 11.69
C THR A 44 6.54 -11.59 12.76
N HIS A 45 6.94 -11.69 14.05
CA HIS A 45 6.02 -11.97 15.15
C HIS A 45 4.99 -10.85 15.45
N LYS A 46 5.14 -9.68 14.83
CA LYS A 46 4.22 -8.53 14.97
C LYS A 46 3.35 -8.30 13.74
N LEU A 47 3.49 -9.14 12.72
CA LEU A 47 2.84 -8.96 11.43
C LEU A 47 1.90 -10.16 11.13
N ALA A 48 0.85 -9.91 10.34
CA ALA A 48 -0.12 -10.92 9.97
C ALA A 48 0.38 -11.89 8.87
N GLY A 49 1.45 -11.54 8.19
CA GLY A 49 1.97 -12.29 7.05
C GLY A 49 2.57 -13.65 7.43
N HIS A 50 2.36 -14.62 6.57
CA HIS A 50 3.06 -15.90 6.61
C HIS A 50 4.36 -15.80 5.82
N LEU A 51 5.26 -14.90 6.25
CA LEU A 51 6.59 -14.65 5.68
C LEU A 51 7.64 -14.94 6.75
N SER A 52 8.71 -15.61 6.34
CA SER A 52 9.82 -15.93 7.25
C SER A 52 10.79 -14.76 7.46
N GLU A 53 10.88 -13.84 6.52
CA GLU A 53 11.87 -12.78 6.50
C GLU A 53 11.20 -11.39 6.45
N GLN A 54 10.89 -10.85 7.62
CA GLN A 54 10.36 -9.50 7.80
C GLN A 54 11.17 -8.80 8.90
N TYR A 55 11.77 -7.65 8.58
CA TYR A 55 12.68 -6.96 9.48
C TYR A 55 12.26 -5.51 9.67
N LYS A 56 12.41 -5.00 10.91
CA LYS A 56 12.22 -3.59 11.22
C LYS A 56 13.28 -2.75 10.50
N LEU A 57 12.88 -1.58 10.00
CA LEU A 57 13.79 -0.60 9.40
C LEU A 57 13.88 0.67 10.24
N SER A 58 15.06 1.32 10.23
CA SER A 58 15.18 2.71 10.67
C SER A 58 14.47 3.64 9.70
N SER A 59 13.80 4.65 10.26
CA SER A 59 13.10 5.68 9.49
C SER A 59 13.99 6.81 9.00
N ASP A 60 15.18 6.97 9.58
CA ASP A 60 15.99 8.20 9.50
C ASP A 60 16.31 8.66 8.07
N LYS A 61 16.69 7.71 7.21
CA LYS A 61 17.04 7.99 5.83
C LYS A 61 15.85 7.91 4.87
N LEU A 62 14.85 7.11 5.20
CA LEU A 62 13.73 6.79 4.30
C LEU A 62 12.60 7.81 4.43
N MET A 63 12.25 8.24 5.65
CA MET A 63 11.13 9.15 5.86
C MET A 63 11.27 10.49 5.14
N PRO A 64 12.42 11.19 5.12
CA PRO A 64 12.55 12.42 4.36
C PRO A 64 12.26 12.27 2.87
N LYS A 65 12.55 11.08 2.30
CA LYS A 65 12.27 10.77 0.88
C LYS A 65 10.85 10.27 0.65
N LEU A 66 10.21 9.69 1.65
CA LEU A 66 8.81 9.22 1.59
C LEU A 66 7.80 10.35 1.83
N ALA A 67 8.21 11.44 2.46
CA ALA A 67 7.33 12.57 2.78
C ALA A 67 6.63 13.16 1.54
N VAL A 68 7.30 13.23 0.39
CA VAL A 68 6.73 13.73 -0.85
C VAL A 68 5.54 12.90 -1.34
N PHE A 69 5.54 11.59 -1.09
CA PHE A 69 4.41 10.71 -1.46
C PHE A 69 3.22 10.92 -0.53
N LEU A 70 3.47 11.16 0.76
CA LEU A 70 2.41 11.52 1.72
C LEU A 70 1.79 12.86 1.35
N GLU A 71 2.59 13.85 0.97
CA GLU A 71 2.09 15.12 0.45
C GLU A 71 1.23 14.93 -0.80
N GLY A 72 1.71 14.12 -1.75
CA GLY A 72 0.96 13.74 -2.95
C GLY A 72 -0.37 13.06 -2.62
N TYR A 73 -0.39 12.16 -1.63
CA TYR A 73 -1.62 11.56 -1.12
C TYR A 73 -2.60 12.62 -0.61
N CYS A 74 -2.15 13.54 0.24
CA CYS A 74 -3.00 14.59 0.81
C CYS A 74 -3.58 15.50 -0.27
N ILE A 75 -2.77 15.92 -1.25
CA ILE A 75 -3.21 16.71 -2.40
C ILE A 75 -4.28 15.94 -3.20
N GLY A 76 -3.99 14.70 -3.55
CA GLY A 76 -4.91 13.84 -4.30
C GLY A 76 -6.22 13.59 -3.56
N TYR A 77 -6.15 13.31 -2.27
CA TYR A 77 -7.32 13.10 -1.42
C TYR A 77 -8.19 14.35 -1.31
N ASN A 78 -7.59 15.52 -1.09
CA ASN A 78 -8.32 16.79 -1.02
C ASN A 78 -9.03 17.08 -2.35
N LYS A 79 -8.36 16.84 -3.48
CA LYS A 79 -8.97 17.00 -4.81
C LYS A 79 -10.13 16.01 -5.03
N TRP A 80 -9.92 14.73 -4.68
CA TRP A 80 -10.94 13.68 -4.82
C TRP A 80 -12.20 13.99 -4.02
N ARG A 81 -12.07 14.59 -2.83
CA ARG A 81 -13.21 15.00 -1.99
C ARG A 81 -13.91 16.29 -2.43
N GLY A 82 -13.43 16.96 -3.46
CA GLY A 82 -13.99 18.26 -3.86
C GLY A 82 -13.57 19.41 -2.96
N GLY A 83 -12.44 19.30 -2.31
CA GLY A 83 -11.87 20.24 -1.35
C GLY A 83 -11.63 19.58 0.01
N GLY A 84 -10.72 20.12 0.77
CA GLY A 84 -10.38 19.57 2.08
C GLY A 84 -9.18 20.24 2.71
N GLY A 85 -8.92 19.90 3.96
CA GLY A 85 -7.84 20.45 4.76
C GLY A 85 -6.83 19.37 5.21
N MET A 86 -6.84 18.18 4.61
CA MET A 86 -5.85 17.17 4.98
C MET A 86 -4.45 17.69 4.69
N LYS A 87 -3.63 17.72 5.71
CA LYS A 87 -2.25 18.19 5.66
C LYS A 87 -1.30 17.02 5.92
N PRO A 88 -0.06 17.06 5.41
CA PRO A 88 0.88 15.94 5.52
C PRO A 88 1.63 15.86 6.86
N GLN A 89 1.17 16.59 7.90
CA GLN A 89 1.77 16.49 9.24
C GLN A 89 1.36 15.16 9.88
N ALA A 90 2.33 14.26 9.97
CA ALA A 90 2.10 12.92 10.45
C ALA A 90 3.37 12.32 11.04
N LYS A 91 3.19 11.32 11.91
CA LYS A 91 4.28 10.50 12.43
C LYS A 91 4.21 9.08 11.88
N LEU A 92 5.36 8.50 11.65
CA LEU A 92 5.49 7.09 11.33
C LEU A 92 5.33 6.26 12.61
N LEU A 93 4.45 5.28 12.59
CA LEU A 93 4.25 4.35 13.70
C LEU A 93 5.15 3.13 13.60
N SER A 94 5.36 2.63 12.37
CA SER A 94 6.16 1.45 12.09
C SER A 94 6.68 1.46 10.66
N LEU A 95 7.85 0.87 10.45
CA LEU A 95 8.48 0.69 9.15
C LEU A 95 9.18 -0.65 9.13
N TRP A 96 8.94 -1.45 8.07
CA TRP A 96 9.55 -2.77 7.93
C TRP A 96 9.75 -3.14 6.46
N ILE A 97 10.69 -4.05 6.23
CA ILE A 97 10.97 -4.64 4.92
C ILE A 97 10.55 -6.12 4.92
N ASN A 98 9.98 -6.56 3.82
CA ASN A 98 9.54 -7.93 3.58
C ASN A 98 10.37 -8.53 2.45
N TYR A 99 10.88 -9.74 2.66
CA TYR A 99 11.50 -10.59 1.64
C TYR A 99 10.59 -11.79 1.40
N MET A 100 9.61 -11.61 0.53
CA MET A 100 8.60 -12.62 0.24
C MET A 100 9.13 -13.64 -0.75
N LYS A 101 9.03 -14.92 -0.42
CA LYS A 101 9.49 -16.08 -1.19
C LYS A 101 8.32 -16.89 -1.74
N ALA A 102 8.63 -17.89 -2.55
CA ALA A 102 7.64 -18.85 -3.04
C ALA A 102 6.85 -19.50 -1.89
N GLY A 103 5.53 -19.48 -2.01
CA GLY A 103 4.60 -20.00 -0.99
C GLY A 103 4.25 -19.03 0.13
N ASP A 104 5.01 -17.95 0.33
CA ASP A 104 4.67 -16.92 1.30
C ASP A 104 3.42 -16.16 0.87
N PHE A 105 2.62 -15.70 1.83
CA PHE A 105 1.42 -14.90 1.58
C PHE A 105 1.07 -14.00 2.76
N ASN A 106 0.27 -12.97 2.52
CA ASN A 106 -0.39 -12.21 3.57
C ASN A 106 -1.89 -12.50 3.53
N PRO A 107 -2.50 -13.02 4.61
CA PRO A 107 -3.94 -13.17 4.69
C PRO A 107 -4.65 -11.80 4.72
N PRO A 108 -5.97 -11.73 4.51
CA PRO A 108 -6.72 -10.51 4.67
C PRO A 108 -6.54 -9.90 6.06
N HIS A 109 -6.00 -8.68 6.12
CA HIS A 109 -5.72 -7.96 7.37
C HIS A 109 -5.82 -6.44 7.17
N SER A 110 -5.77 -5.71 8.26
CA SER A 110 -5.69 -4.25 8.33
C SER A 110 -4.65 -3.83 9.36
N HIS A 111 -4.34 -2.56 9.43
CA HIS A 111 -3.34 -2.01 10.35
C HIS A 111 -3.93 -0.96 11.27
N GLY A 112 -3.20 -0.64 12.33
CA GLY A 112 -3.45 0.54 13.16
C GLY A 112 -2.84 1.80 12.53
N GLY A 113 -3.35 2.96 12.94
CA GLY A 113 -2.99 4.25 12.37
C GLY A 113 -4.05 4.78 11.41
N ASP A 114 -3.73 5.84 10.70
CA ASP A 114 -4.65 6.47 9.73
C ASP A 114 -4.38 5.96 8.31
N LEU A 115 -3.11 5.83 7.93
CA LEU A 115 -2.69 5.33 6.62
C LEU A 115 -1.68 4.20 6.75
N SER A 116 -1.70 3.33 5.77
CA SER A 116 -0.63 2.37 5.48
C SER A 116 -0.06 2.65 4.10
N PHE A 117 1.21 2.34 3.93
CA PHE A 117 1.83 2.32 2.60
C PHE A 117 2.60 1.04 2.37
N VAL A 118 2.75 0.69 1.10
CA VAL A 118 3.64 -0.35 0.63
C VAL A 118 4.38 0.12 -0.62
N ALA A 119 5.69 -0.01 -0.59
CA ALA A 119 6.60 0.29 -1.69
C ALA A 119 7.27 -0.99 -2.17
N PHE A 120 7.52 -1.10 -3.46
CA PHE A 120 8.11 -2.28 -4.10
C PHE A 120 9.45 -1.94 -4.73
N PRO A 121 10.56 -1.90 -3.95
CA PRO A 121 11.87 -1.57 -4.48
C PRO A 121 12.43 -2.63 -5.42
N ASP A 122 11.99 -3.89 -5.31
CA ASP A 122 12.42 -4.98 -6.19
C ASP A 122 11.30 -6.02 -6.39
N VAL A 123 10.85 -6.15 -7.63
CA VAL A 123 9.86 -7.14 -8.07
C VAL A 123 10.46 -7.90 -9.26
N PRO A 124 10.81 -9.18 -9.09
CA PRO A 124 11.33 -10.01 -10.14
C PRO A 124 10.35 -10.16 -11.32
N LYS A 125 10.88 -10.12 -12.54
CA LYS A 125 10.08 -10.25 -13.77
C LYS A 125 9.36 -11.60 -13.88
N GLU A 126 9.88 -12.63 -13.25
CA GLU A 126 9.33 -13.98 -13.19
C GLU A 126 7.91 -13.99 -12.63
N LEU A 127 7.57 -13.03 -11.77
CA LEU A 127 6.20 -12.89 -11.24
C LEU A 127 5.20 -12.46 -12.31
N ALA A 128 5.61 -11.58 -13.23
CA ALA A 128 4.78 -11.20 -14.36
C ALA A 128 4.60 -12.36 -15.34
N GLU A 129 5.64 -13.15 -15.56
CA GLU A 129 5.61 -14.36 -16.38
C GLU A 129 4.68 -15.42 -15.77
N GLU A 130 4.78 -15.65 -14.45
CA GLU A 130 3.90 -16.57 -13.71
C GLU A 130 2.44 -16.10 -13.76
N CYS A 131 2.17 -14.81 -13.58
CA CYS A 131 0.83 -14.25 -13.71
C CYS A 131 0.24 -14.43 -15.10
N THR A 132 1.04 -14.28 -16.15
CA THR A 132 0.60 -14.46 -17.54
C THR A 132 0.26 -15.92 -17.82
N ALA A 133 1.03 -16.86 -17.25
CA ALA A 133 0.80 -18.30 -17.38
C ALA A 133 -0.37 -18.82 -16.51
N PHE A 134 -0.83 -18.02 -15.53
CA PHE A 134 -1.86 -18.42 -14.58
C PHE A 134 -3.24 -18.55 -15.27
N LYS A 135 -3.88 -19.71 -15.11
CA LYS A 135 -5.15 -20.04 -15.75
C LYS A 135 -6.39 -19.93 -14.83
N GLY A 136 -6.21 -19.50 -13.59
CA GLY A 136 -7.32 -19.36 -12.65
C GLY A 136 -8.18 -18.12 -12.93
N THR A 137 -9.40 -18.11 -12.43
CA THR A 137 -10.35 -16.98 -12.54
C THR A 137 -10.02 -15.84 -11.58
N MET A 138 -9.35 -16.14 -10.44
CA MET A 138 -8.86 -15.14 -9.50
C MET A 138 -7.54 -14.53 -10.01
N ARG A 139 -7.32 -13.28 -9.66
CA ARG A 139 -6.14 -12.53 -10.08
C ARG A 139 -4.85 -13.09 -9.49
N GLY A 140 -3.78 -12.93 -10.21
CA GLY A 140 -2.61 -13.75 -10.26
C GLY A 140 -1.65 -13.79 -9.07
N PRO A 141 -0.69 -14.72 -9.15
CA PRO A 141 0.37 -14.92 -8.16
C PRO A 141 1.15 -13.66 -7.84
N GLY A 142 1.51 -13.48 -6.55
CA GLY A 142 2.26 -12.30 -6.08
C GLY A 142 1.48 -10.98 -6.09
N GLY A 143 0.21 -11.00 -6.50
CA GLY A 143 -0.65 -9.83 -6.56
C GLY A 143 -1.09 -9.32 -5.18
N LEU A 144 -1.27 -8.02 -5.08
CA LEU A 144 -1.80 -7.32 -3.92
C LEU A 144 -3.26 -6.93 -4.20
N SER A 145 -4.14 -7.19 -3.24
CA SER A 145 -5.56 -6.88 -3.34
C SER A 145 -6.04 -6.08 -2.15
N TRP A 146 -6.94 -5.13 -2.41
CA TRP A 146 -7.69 -4.39 -1.40
C TRP A 146 -9.16 -4.70 -1.55
N THR A 147 -9.87 -4.84 -0.42
CA THR A 147 -11.31 -5.14 -0.40
C THR A 147 -12.07 -4.11 0.42
N TYR A 148 -13.23 -3.68 -0.10
CA TYR A 148 -14.12 -2.75 0.58
C TYR A 148 -15.58 -3.06 0.25
N GLY A 149 -16.39 -3.27 1.28
CA GLY A 149 -17.79 -3.65 1.12
C GLY A 149 -17.97 -5.08 0.57
N GLU A 150 -19.19 -5.39 0.20
CA GLU A 150 -19.56 -6.63 -0.46
C GLU A 150 -19.71 -6.39 -1.96
N GLY A 151 -19.20 -7.32 -2.78
CA GLY A 151 -19.23 -7.24 -4.22
C GLY A 151 -20.34 -8.04 -4.84
N ASP A 152 -20.96 -7.47 -5.86
CA ASP A 152 -21.81 -8.19 -6.80
C ASP A 152 -21.44 -7.76 -8.23
N HIS A 153 -22.24 -8.16 -9.22
CA HIS A 153 -21.99 -7.81 -10.63
C HIS A 153 -22.13 -6.30 -10.94
N THR A 154 -22.64 -5.50 -10.01
CA THR A 154 -22.79 -4.04 -10.13
C THR A 154 -21.83 -3.26 -9.23
N CYS A 155 -21.14 -3.94 -8.32
CA CYS A 155 -20.25 -3.31 -7.33
C CYS A 155 -18.81 -3.77 -7.47
N ILE A 156 -17.87 -2.81 -7.58
CA ILE A 156 -16.44 -3.10 -7.53
C ILE A 156 -16.01 -3.09 -6.05
N SER A 157 -15.87 -4.28 -5.47
CA SER A 157 -15.45 -4.44 -4.08
C SER A 157 -13.98 -4.81 -3.90
N VAL A 158 -13.29 -5.17 -4.99
CA VAL A 158 -11.89 -5.59 -4.97
C VAL A 158 -11.09 -4.81 -6.01
N VAL A 159 -10.01 -4.18 -5.56
CA VAL A 159 -8.96 -3.66 -6.44
C VAL A 159 -7.78 -4.58 -6.35
N HIS A 160 -7.28 -5.04 -7.48
CA HIS A 160 -6.13 -5.95 -7.56
C HIS A 160 -5.03 -5.34 -8.42
N GLN A 161 -3.79 -5.45 -7.94
CA GLN A 161 -2.60 -5.01 -8.67
C GLN A 161 -1.50 -6.06 -8.59
N LEU A 162 -0.86 -6.35 -9.72
CA LEU A 162 0.44 -6.98 -9.72
C LEU A 162 1.49 -5.84 -9.65
N PRO A 163 2.20 -5.68 -8.53
CA PRO A 163 3.13 -4.58 -8.40
C PRO A 163 4.34 -4.75 -9.32
N LYS A 164 4.93 -3.62 -9.71
CA LYS A 164 6.17 -3.53 -10.46
C LYS A 164 7.24 -2.87 -9.59
N THR A 165 8.50 -3.10 -9.94
CA THR A 165 9.61 -2.38 -9.30
C THR A 165 9.40 -0.86 -9.44
N GLY A 166 9.48 -0.17 -8.31
CA GLY A 166 9.23 1.27 -8.20
C GLY A 166 7.80 1.64 -7.76
N ASP A 167 6.82 0.74 -7.81
CA ASP A 167 5.46 1.05 -7.36
C ASP A 167 5.41 1.38 -5.85
N LEU A 168 4.59 2.38 -5.53
CA LEU A 168 4.26 2.75 -4.15
C LEU A 168 2.75 3.01 -4.05
N TYR A 169 2.12 2.39 -3.06
CA TYR A 169 0.70 2.58 -2.76
C TYR A 169 0.53 3.15 -1.36
N ILE A 170 -0.40 4.10 -1.19
CA ILE A 170 -0.84 4.61 0.12
C ILE A 170 -2.36 4.46 0.20
N PHE A 171 -2.85 3.96 1.32
CA PHE A 171 -4.26 3.65 1.52
C PHE A 171 -4.64 3.77 3.01
N PRO A 172 -5.95 3.91 3.33
CA PRO A 172 -6.41 3.89 4.71
C PRO A 172 -5.94 2.64 5.45
N ALA A 173 -5.37 2.79 6.65
CA ALA A 173 -4.84 1.66 7.43
C ALA A 173 -5.91 0.61 7.77
N SER A 174 -7.16 1.04 7.90
CA SER A 174 -8.33 0.16 8.14
C SER A 174 -8.78 -0.63 6.91
N LEU A 175 -8.28 -0.31 5.71
CA LEU A 175 -8.67 -0.99 4.49
C LEU A 175 -8.07 -2.40 4.45
N LYS A 176 -8.94 -3.41 4.40
CA LYS A 176 -8.52 -4.81 4.31
C LYS A 176 -7.76 -5.06 3.02
N HIS A 177 -6.61 -5.70 3.15
CA HIS A 177 -5.77 -6.06 2.02
C HIS A 177 -5.06 -7.39 2.28
N TYR A 178 -4.63 -8.02 1.19
CA TYR A 178 -3.96 -9.32 1.22
C TYR A 178 -3.04 -9.49 0.02
N VAL A 179 -2.12 -10.45 0.12
CA VAL A 179 -1.15 -10.75 -0.94
C VAL A 179 -1.22 -12.24 -1.27
N PHE A 180 -1.40 -12.54 -2.55
CA PHE A 180 -1.39 -13.91 -3.04
C PHE A 180 0.02 -14.52 -3.04
N PRO A 181 0.15 -15.81 -2.73
CA PRO A 181 1.41 -16.51 -2.90
C PRO A 181 1.78 -16.61 -4.38
N PHE A 182 3.05 -16.89 -4.63
CA PHE A 182 3.59 -17.25 -5.94
C PHE A 182 4.46 -18.50 -5.81
N LYS A 183 4.81 -19.15 -6.93
CA LYS A 183 5.58 -20.40 -6.99
C LYS A 183 6.98 -20.21 -7.51
N SER A 184 7.24 -19.16 -8.27
CA SER A 184 8.55 -18.84 -8.84
C SER A 184 9.62 -18.78 -7.74
N PRO A 185 10.80 -19.40 -7.91
CA PRO A 185 11.86 -19.46 -6.91
C PRO A 185 12.64 -18.14 -6.82
N VAL A 186 11.94 -17.06 -6.62
CA VAL A 186 12.47 -15.70 -6.54
C VAL A 186 12.12 -15.05 -5.20
N THR A 187 12.72 -13.90 -4.89
CA THR A 187 12.39 -13.11 -3.72
C THR A 187 11.85 -11.75 -4.18
N ARG A 188 10.61 -11.42 -3.83
CA ARG A 188 10.05 -10.08 -4.00
C ARG A 188 10.31 -9.26 -2.75
N VAL A 189 10.82 -8.04 -2.93
CA VAL A 189 11.09 -7.12 -1.82
C VAL A 189 10.02 -6.04 -1.78
N SER A 190 9.46 -5.80 -0.58
CA SER A 190 8.58 -4.66 -0.32
C SER A 190 8.93 -3.99 1.00
N VAL A 191 8.73 -2.68 1.08
CA VAL A 191 8.85 -1.86 2.31
C VAL A 191 7.49 -1.33 2.66
N SER A 192 7.05 -1.57 3.89
CA SER A 192 5.73 -1.16 4.36
C SER A 192 5.85 -0.32 5.63
N GLY A 193 4.88 0.54 5.86
CA GLY A 193 4.81 1.32 7.09
C GLY A 193 3.41 1.84 7.38
N ASN A 194 3.20 2.20 8.65
CA ASN A 194 1.96 2.77 9.15
C ASN A 194 2.18 4.19 9.63
N ILE A 195 1.23 5.05 9.33
CA ILE A 195 1.30 6.50 9.55
C ILE A 195 0.08 6.92 10.38
N MET A 196 0.30 7.85 11.28
CA MET A 196 -0.75 8.52 12.05
C MET A 196 -0.63 10.02 11.84
N PHE A 197 -1.70 10.67 11.41
CA PHE A 197 -1.76 12.11 11.29
C PHE A 197 -1.79 12.77 12.67
N ASP A 198 -1.21 13.95 12.77
CA ASP A 198 -1.43 14.83 13.91
C ASP A 198 -2.89 15.28 13.96
N GLN A 199 -3.38 15.65 15.15
CA GLN A 199 -4.80 16.02 15.33
C GLN A 199 -5.25 17.13 14.37
N ASP A 200 -4.40 18.14 14.17
CA ASP A 200 -4.67 19.28 13.28
C ASP A 200 -4.67 18.92 11.78
N SER A 201 -4.13 17.75 11.43
CA SER A 201 -4.07 17.25 10.06
C SER A 201 -5.25 16.34 9.70
N ARG A 202 -5.97 15.86 10.71
CA ARG A 202 -7.17 15.06 10.50
C ARG A 202 -8.29 15.96 9.97
N ILE A 203 -8.98 15.46 8.94
CA ILE A 203 -10.14 16.17 8.42
C ILE A 203 -11.26 16.05 9.45
N ASP A 204 -11.73 17.17 9.93
CA ASP A 204 -12.99 17.22 10.63
C ASP A 204 -14.14 17.02 9.63
N TYR A 205 -14.60 15.78 9.54
CA TYR A 205 -15.67 15.37 8.64
C TYR A 205 -17.00 16.04 8.94
N PHE A 206 -17.18 16.52 10.17
CA PHE A 206 -18.48 16.96 10.67
C PHE A 206 -18.69 18.47 10.64
N THR A 207 -17.62 19.25 10.59
CA THR A 207 -17.72 20.73 10.73
C THR A 207 -17.91 21.50 9.43
N LYS A 208 -17.83 20.87 8.24
CA LYS A 208 -17.99 21.56 6.94
C LYS A 208 -19.34 21.38 6.24
N LYS A 209 -20.40 21.01 6.96
CA LYS A 209 -21.74 20.90 6.36
C LYS A 209 -22.54 22.21 6.33
N GLU A 210 -22.01 23.30 6.83
CA GLU A 210 -22.77 24.55 6.94
C GLU A 210 -22.09 25.73 6.25
N LYS A 211 -21.77 25.63 4.99
CA LYS A 211 -21.55 26.79 4.10
C LYS A 211 -21.68 26.34 2.64
N ALA A 212 -22.88 26.03 2.21
CA ALA A 212 -23.26 25.98 0.79
C ALA A 212 -24.63 26.63 0.66
#